data_ca7f79dfe183e0d77d3df6abb16d2a4e
#
_entry.id   ca7f79dfe183e0d77d3df6abb16d2a4e
#
_cell.length_a   1.000
_cell.length_b   1.000
_cell.length_c   1.000
_cell.angle_alpha   90.00
_cell.angle_beta   90.00
_cell.angle_gamma   90.00
#
_symmetry.space_group_name_H-M   'P 1'
#
loop_
_entity.id
_entity.type
_entity.pdbx_description
1 polymer ?
#
loop_
_entity_poly.entity_id
_entity_poly.type
_entity_poly.pdbx_seq_one_letter_code
_entity_poly.pdbx_strand_id
1 'polypeptide(L)'
;MLPDGLHGPAPRVEDFSARILELRYSDEERRADKLTLKINNFDLALFDDPAFKKGMLVEASWGYPSNMAPARLCVVQKIGGDVQLEVACLAESILLHRVTRTRFFENVRRSDVVLQIAREAGYGSEVADVEETPIVYPRISQAGLTDAQLLVRLARQEGFEFYVDQTGFHWHRRRVGARPVRVLHYYTDPNQGDVISFSLDNDVTAKPGRVRRRGRDPLEGKDIDESADDASDDSRDTLSPIRIIVDPETRQTRTEVLTGSEETRPTTASTAASARREAVGRFRKIQQTAIKMRMTIVGDPSMLAKTVVEVRGMGRRLSTLYYVRRVEHIVSSGGYLNDLELVSDGDGGHSTESRAARGLELLDVGPPTAAHPNAQAAHTTKTDGSDEAEPLEPRIVVDPETRQTRTEYRDRRGGSGG
;
A
#
# COMPACT_ATOMS: atom_id res chain seq x y z
N MET A 1 13.85 -19.57 4.26
CA MET A 1 14.06 -20.82 3.50
C MET A 1 13.04 -20.85 2.39
N LEU A 2 13.43 -20.63 1.14
CA LEU A 2 12.56 -20.86 0.00
C LEU A 2 12.23 -22.36 -0.03
N PRO A 3 10.98 -22.75 -0.32
CA PRO A 3 10.63 -24.16 -0.42
C PRO A 3 11.50 -24.84 -1.48
N ASP A 4 12.02 -26.01 -1.17
CA ASP A 4 12.83 -26.86 -2.06
C ASP A 4 12.12 -27.01 -3.41
N GLY A 5 12.70 -26.51 -4.48
CA GLY A 5 12.18 -26.59 -5.84
C GLY A 5 12.48 -25.40 -6.75
N LEU A 6 13.08 -24.33 -6.23
CA LEU A 6 13.48 -23.16 -7.05
C LEU A 6 15.01 -23.07 -7.22
N HIS A 7 15.74 -24.20 -7.11
CA HIS A 7 17.15 -24.24 -7.49
C HIS A 7 17.23 -24.32 -9.02
N GLY A 8 16.94 -23.18 -9.67
CA GLY A 8 17.41 -22.94 -11.03
C GLY A 8 18.93 -22.68 -11.04
N PRO A 9 19.59 -22.75 -12.21
CA PRO A 9 20.98 -22.33 -12.35
C PRO A 9 21.14 -20.93 -11.76
N ALA A 10 22.35 -20.64 -11.21
CA ALA A 10 22.69 -19.37 -10.58
C ALA A 10 22.10 -18.20 -11.38
N PRO A 11 21.45 -17.21 -10.72
CA PRO A 11 20.79 -16.12 -11.43
C PRO A 11 21.81 -15.43 -12.35
N ARG A 12 21.60 -15.52 -13.65
CA ARG A 12 22.27 -14.64 -14.59
C ARG A 12 21.68 -13.26 -14.37
N VAL A 13 22.47 -12.35 -13.86
CA VAL A 13 22.12 -10.93 -13.85
C VAL A 13 22.34 -10.43 -15.27
N GLU A 14 21.29 -10.41 -16.06
CA GLU A 14 21.30 -9.81 -17.38
C GLU A 14 20.78 -8.38 -17.28
N ASP A 15 21.56 -7.43 -17.75
CA ASP A 15 21.18 -6.03 -17.78
C ASP A 15 20.35 -5.73 -19.05
N PHE A 16 19.04 -5.59 -18.85
CA PHE A 16 18.11 -5.20 -19.91
C PHE A 16 17.81 -3.70 -19.94
N SER A 17 18.47 -2.90 -19.12
CA SER A 17 18.16 -1.47 -18.93
C SER A 17 18.14 -0.70 -20.25
N ALA A 18 19.07 -0.99 -21.15
CA ALA A 18 19.13 -0.35 -22.46
C ALA A 18 17.96 -0.69 -23.42
N ARG A 19 17.25 -1.79 -23.16
CA ARG A 19 16.11 -2.23 -23.98
C ARG A 19 14.76 -1.84 -23.35
N ILE A 20 14.72 -1.38 -22.10
CA ILE A 20 13.47 -1.00 -21.41
C ILE A 20 12.91 0.27 -22.03
N LEU A 21 11.71 0.18 -22.59
CA LEU A 21 10.96 1.31 -23.15
C LEU A 21 10.10 1.97 -22.09
N GLU A 22 9.50 1.17 -21.21
CA GLU A 22 8.64 1.65 -20.13
C GLU A 22 8.69 0.66 -18.95
N LEU A 23 8.81 1.20 -17.76
CA LEU A 23 8.61 0.49 -16.51
C LEU A 23 7.40 1.10 -15.79
N ARG A 24 6.46 0.27 -15.41
CA ARG A 24 5.34 0.63 -14.54
C ARG A 24 5.34 -0.24 -13.30
N TYR A 25 5.41 0.39 -12.13
CA TYR A 25 5.22 -0.29 -10.86
C TYR A 25 4.00 0.28 -10.15
N SER A 26 3.01 -0.57 -9.90
CA SER A 26 1.77 -0.20 -9.21
C SER A 26 1.77 -0.80 -7.80
N ASP A 27 1.83 0.06 -6.80
CA ASP A 27 1.64 -0.26 -5.38
C ASP A 27 0.22 0.11 -4.97
N GLU A 28 -0.57 -0.84 -4.50
CA GLU A 28 -1.98 -0.66 -4.19
C GLU A 28 -2.36 -1.18 -2.78
N GLU A 29 -3.35 -0.53 -2.15
CA GLU A 29 -3.88 -0.93 -0.82
C GLU A 29 -4.43 -2.36 -0.78
N ARG A 30 -5.01 -2.86 -1.89
CA ARG A 30 -5.87 -4.07 -1.86
C ARG A 30 -5.41 -5.19 -2.76
N ARG A 31 -4.37 -5.00 -3.51
CA ARG A 31 -3.84 -5.96 -4.47
C ARG A 31 -2.36 -6.15 -4.23
N ALA A 32 -1.86 -7.28 -4.68
CA ALA A 32 -0.42 -7.47 -4.79
C ALA A 32 0.15 -6.44 -5.76
N ASP A 33 1.28 -5.88 -5.40
CA ASP A 33 1.98 -4.91 -6.24
C ASP A 33 2.34 -5.55 -7.58
N LYS A 34 2.27 -4.74 -8.62
CA LYS A 34 2.45 -5.19 -10.00
C LYS A 34 3.58 -4.43 -10.67
N LEU A 35 4.53 -5.15 -11.22
CA LEU A 35 5.52 -4.61 -12.15
C LEU A 35 5.13 -4.97 -13.58
N THR A 36 5.14 -4.00 -14.47
CA THR A 36 4.97 -4.20 -15.92
C THR A 36 6.15 -3.57 -16.63
N LEU A 37 6.85 -4.36 -17.43
CA LEU A 37 7.96 -3.90 -18.26
C LEU A 37 7.54 -3.98 -19.73
N LYS A 38 7.83 -2.93 -20.49
CA LYS A 38 7.83 -2.97 -21.96
C LYS A 38 9.28 -2.91 -22.42
N ILE A 39 9.69 -3.91 -23.16
CA ILE A 39 11.08 -4.12 -23.57
C ILE A 39 11.13 -4.17 -25.08
N ASN A 40 12.11 -3.51 -25.68
CA ASN A 40 12.36 -3.59 -27.11
C ASN A 40 12.82 -5.01 -27.48
N ASN A 41 12.06 -5.66 -28.35
CA ASN A 41 12.26 -7.05 -28.79
C ASN A 41 12.19 -7.14 -30.34
N PHE A 42 12.80 -6.17 -31.02
CA PHE A 42 12.72 -6.08 -32.49
C PHE A 42 13.26 -7.32 -33.21
N ASP A 43 14.19 -8.04 -32.57
CA ASP A 43 14.82 -9.29 -33.03
C ASP A 43 14.07 -10.55 -32.59
N LEU A 44 12.99 -10.42 -31.82
CA LEU A 44 12.17 -11.47 -31.21
C LEU A 44 12.95 -12.45 -30.32
N ALA A 45 14.23 -12.19 -30.04
CA ALA A 45 15.10 -13.09 -29.28
C ALA A 45 14.69 -13.25 -27.81
N LEU A 46 14.05 -12.25 -27.23
CA LEU A 46 13.66 -12.28 -25.82
C LEU A 46 12.51 -13.27 -25.52
N PHE A 47 11.76 -13.75 -26.53
CA PHE A 47 10.75 -14.78 -26.33
C PHE A 47 11.37 -16.13 -25.96
N ASP A 48 12.59 -16.40 -26.41
CA ASP A 48 13.32 -17.64 -26.14
C ASP A 48 14.23 -17.51 -24.91
N ASP A 49 14.38 -16.28 -24.37
CA ASP A 49 15.25 -16.01 -23.24
C ASP A 49 14.71 -16.64 -21.95
N PRO A 50 15.49 -17.46 -21.25
CA PRO A 50 15.09 -18.10 -20.01
C PRO A 50 14.77 -17.12 -18.88
N ALA A 51 15.26 -15.88 -18.92
CA ALA A 51 14.98 -14.85 -17.92
C ALA A 51 13.51 -14.46 -17.87
N PHE A 52 12.79 -14.57 -18.99
CA PHE A 52 11.38 -14.15 -19.08
C PHE A 52 10.38 -15.30 -18.92
N LYS A 53 10.79 -16.47 -18.47
CA LYS A 53 9.86 -17.58 -18.23
C LYS A 53 8.95 -17.30 -17.02
N LYS A 54 7.71 -17.78 -17.11
CA LYS A 54 6.75 -17.71 -16.00
C LYS A 54 7.33 -18.34 -14.72
N GLY A 55 7.24 -17.62 -13.60
CA GLY A 55 7.76 -18.05 -12.32
C GLY A 55 9.19 -17.60 -12.01
N MET A 56 9.89 -17.01 -12.98
CA MET A 56 11.20 -16.41 -12.75
C MET A 56 11.10 -15.18 -11.85
N LEU A 57 12.15 -14.94 -11.08
CA LEU A 57 12.26 -13.77 -10.23
C LEU A 57 12.88 -12.61 -11.02
N VAL A 58 12.29 -11.45 -10.87
CA VAL A 58 12.79 -10.19 -11.41
C VAL A 58 12.97 -9.23 -10.25
N GLU A 59 14.17 -8.70 -10.12
CA GLU A 59 14.47 -7.59 -9.21
C GLU A 59 14.43 -6.28 -9.99
N ALA A 60 13.62 -5.33 -9.53
CA ALA A 60 13.45 -4.04 -10.19
C ALA A 60 13.70 -2.90 -9.20
N SER A 61 14.46 -1.91 -9.66
CA SER A 61 14.67 -0.64 -8.99
C SER A 61 14.52 0.47 -10.03
N TRP A 62 14.01 1.61 -9.63
CA TRP A 62 13.79 2.76 -10.51
C TRP A 62 13.99 4.07 -9.74
N GLY A 63 14.20 5.14 -10.47
CA GLY A 63 14.41 6.46 -9.86
C GLY A 63 15.48 7.27 -10.60
N TYR A 64 16.11 8.12 -9.85
CA TYR A 64 17.22 8.95 -10.31
C TYR A 64 18.56 8.39 -9.79
N PRO A 65 19.70 8.64 -10.45
CA PRO A 65 21.00 8.10 -10.01
C PRO A 65 21.35 8.36 -8.54
N SER A 66 20.85 9.49 -8.00
CA SER A 66 21.07 9.88 -6.60
C SER A 66 19.94 9.48 -5.65
N ASN A 67 18.82 8.97 -6.19
CA ASN A 67 17.63 8.63 -5.42
C ASN A 67 16.87 7.50 -6.12
N MET A 68 17.21 6.26 -5.79
CA MET A 68 16.59 5.05 -6.34
C MET A 68 15.58 4.47 -5.37
N ALA A 69 14.49 3.94 -5.91
CA ALA A 69 13.58 3.10 -5.13
C ALA A 69 14.33 1.88 -4.59
N PRO A 70 14.05 1.42 -3.37
CA PRO A 70 14.54 0.13 -2.92
C PRO A 70 14.13 -0.97 -3.90
N ALA A 71 15.04 -1.92 -4.12
CA ALA A 71 14.80 -3.03 -5.03
C ALA A 71 13.53 -3.81 -4.65
N ARG A 72 12.72 -4.14 -5.65
CA ARG A 72 11.47 -4.91 -5.50
C ARG A 72 11.61 -6.25 -6.16
N LEU A 73 11.36 -7.30 -5.40
CA LEU A 73 11.36 -8.66 -5.93
C LEU A 73 9.96 -9.01 -6.43
N CYS A 74 9.89 -9.37 -7.71
CA CYS A 74 8.65 -9.71 -8.39
C CYS A 74 8.78 -11.06 -9.11
N VAL A 75 7.66 -11.72 -9.31
CA VAL A 75 7.58 -13.03 -10.00
C VAL A 75 6.89 -12.85 -11.34
N VAL A 76 7.52 -13.26 -12.43
CA VAL A 76 6.95 -13.23 -13.77
C VAL A 76 5.68 -14.06 -13.83
N GLN A 77 4.56 -13.44 -14.20
CA GLN A 77 3.25 -14.10 -14.33
C GLN A 77 2.83 -14.26 -15.79
N LYS A 78 3.09 -13.25 -16.60
CA LYS A 78 2.65 -13.23 -18.00
C LYS A 78 3.70 -12.56 -18.87
N ILE A 79 3.88 -13.10 -20.04
CA ILE A 79 4.69 -12.57 -21.12
C ILE A 79 3.82 -12.49 -22.35
N GLY A 80 3.92 -11.41 -23.10
CA GLY A 80 3.17 -11.22 -24.34
C GLY A 80 3.76 -10.08 -25.16
N GLY A 81 3.13 -9.76 -26.27
CA GLY A 81 3.56 -8.70 -27.17
C GLY A 81 4.08 -9.22 -28.52
N ASP A 82 4.84 -8.39 -29.19
CA ASP A 82 5.44 -8.61 -30.51
C ASP A 82 6.88 -8.07 -30.52
N VAL A 83 7.18 -7.09 -31.35
CA VAL A 83 8.45 -6.34 -31.35
C VAL A 83 8.65 -5.54 -30.07
N GLN A 84 7.60 -5.40 -29.25
CA GLN A 84 7.64 -4.91 -27.89
C GLN A 84 7.20 -6.03 -26.96
N LEU A 85 8.12 -6.60 -26.20
CA LEU A 85 7.83 -7.60 -25.18
C LEU A 85 7.20 -6.92 -23.95
N GLU A 86 6.00 -7.37 -23.57
CA GLU A 86 5.36 -6.99 -22.31
C GLU A 86 5.54 -8.10 -21.29
N VAL A 87 6.21 -7.78 -20.17
CA VAL A 87 6.43 -8.69 -19.05
C VAL A 87 5.64 -8.17 -17.85
N ALA A 88 4.66 -8.96 -17.41
CA ALA A 88 3.88 -8.63 -16.22
C ALA A 88 4.30 -9.53 -15.05
N CYS A 89 4.75 -8.89 -13.96
CA CYS A 89 5.19 -9.53 -12.74
C CYS A 89 4.32 -9.10 -11.57
N LEU A 90 4.19 -9.94 -10.56
CA LEU A 90 3.53 -9.61 -9.30
C LEU A 90 4.55 -9.71 -8.16
N ALA A 91 4.39 -8.87 -7.15
CA ALA A 91 5.23 -8.92 -5.96
C ALA A 91 5.20 -10.31 -5.30
N GLU A 92 6.22 -10.61 -4.51
CA GLU A 92 6.39 -11.91 -3.84
C GLU A 92 5.20 -12.28 -2.96
N SER A 93 4.44 -11.31 -2.44
CA SER A 93 3.19 -11.52 -1.70
C SER A 93 2.18 -12.42 -2.42
N ILE A 94 2.30 -12.58 -3.74
CA ILE A 94 1.48 -13.53 -4.53
C ILE A 94 1.66 -14.99 -4.05
N LEU A 95 2.75 -15.32 -3.38
CA LEU A 95 3.00 -16.64 -2.84
C LEU A 95 1.95 -17.06 -1.80
N LEU A 96 1.41 -16.09 -1.05
CA LEU A 96 0.30 -16.33 -0.10
C LEU A 96 -1.02 -16.71 -0.79
N HIS A 97 -1.12 -16.54 -2.11
CA HIS A 97 -2.29 -16.92 -2.92
C HIS A 97 -2.18 -18.28 -3.59
N ARG A 98 -1.03 -18.97 -3.48
CA ARG A 98 -0.78 -20.20 -4.26
C ARG A 98 -1.54 -21.42 -3.76
N VAL A 99 -1.69 -21.56 -2.44
CA VAL A 99 -2.22 -22.79 -1.83
C VAL A 99 -3.50 -22.48 -1.10
N THR A 100 -4.57 -23.24 -1.44
CA THR A 100 -5.81 -23.26 -0.68
C THR A 100 -5.68 -24.25 0.46
N ARG A 101 -6.15 -23.88 1.65
CA ARG A 101 -6.05 -24.70 2.86
C ARG A 101 -7.43 -24.88 3.50
N THR A 102 -7.62 -26.02 4.15
CA THR A 102 -8.77 -26.25 5.04
C THR A 102 -8.23 -26.62 6.40
N ARG A 103 -8.33 -25.67 7.33
CA ARG A 103 -7.85 -25.81 8.71
C ARG A 103 -8.68 -24.97 9.67
N PHE A 104 -8.55 -25.25 10.94
CA PHE A 104 -9.24 -24.56 12.02
C PHE A 104 -8.22 -24.05 13.04
N PHE A 105 -8.53 -22.90 13.60
CA PHE A 105 -7.81 -22.31 14.71
C PHE A 105 -8.79 -22.21 15.88
N GLU A 106 -8.45 -22.77 17.05
CA GLU A 106 -9.36 -22.87 18.21
C GLU A 106 -8.85 -22.02 19.36
N ASN A 107 -9.78 -21.33 20.06
CA ASN A 107 -9.50 -20.46 21.20
C ASN A 107 -8.40 -19.42 20.92
N VAL A 108 -8.52 -18.71 19.79
CA VAL A 108 -7.50 -17.80 19.29
C VAL A 108 -8.09 -16.42 18.96
N ARG A 109 -7.27 -15.40 19.05
CA ARG A 109 -7.57 -14.09 18.51
C ARG A 109 -7.31 -14.06 17.02
N ARG A 110 -7.91 -13.12 16.31
CA ARG A 110 -7.61 -12.93 14.87
C ARG A 110 -6.15 -12.56 14.66
N SER A 111 -5.58 -11.70 15.50
CA SER A 111 -4.15 -11.36 15.48
C SER A 111 -3.22 -12.58 15.62
N ASP A 112 -3.58 -13.56 16.47
CA ASP A 112 -2.78 -14.76 16.68
C ASP A 112 -2.74 -15.63 15.41
N VAL A 113 -3.91 -15.78 14.74
CA VAL A 113 -4.00 -16.48 13.45
C VAL A 113 -3.15 -15.78 12.39
N VAL A 114 -3.20 -14.45 12.35
CA VAL A 114 -2.41 -13.64 11.40
C VAL A 114 -0.92 -13.81 11.64
N LEU A 115 -0.46 -13.74 12.90
CA LEU A 115 0.94 -13.95 13.27
C LEU A 115 1.42 -15.37 12.95
N GLN A 116 0.55 -16.38 13.14
CA GLN A 116 0.88 -17.75 12.78
C GLN A 116 1.11 -17.87 11.26
N ILE A 117 0.19 -17.31 10.46
CA ILE A 117 0.31 -17.35 8.99
C ILE A 117 1.54 -16.58 8.52
N ALA A 118 1.83 -15.42 9.14
CA ALA A 118 3.02 -14.64 8.82
C ALA A 118 4.29 -15.47 9.04
N ARG A 119 4.42 -16.15 10.20
CA ARG A 119 5.57 -17.02 10.49
C ARG A 119 5.67 -18.21 9.54
N GLU A 120 4.54 -18.85 9.21
CA GLU A 120 4.49 -19.95 8.23
C GLU A 120 4.95 -19.50 6.83
N ALA A 121 4.73 -18.23 6.50
CA ALA A 121 5.15 -17.60 5.24
C ALA A 121 6.58 -17.05 5.29
N GLY A 122 7.29 -17.20 6.42
CA GLY A 122 8.68 -16.76 6.57
C GLY A 122 8.88 -15.35 7.11
N TYR A 123 7.78 -14.68 7.53
CA TYR A 123 7.86 -13.36 8.17
C TYR A 123 7.99 -13.55 9.68
N GLY A 124 9.18 -13.27 10.22
CA GLY A 124 9.43 -13.26 11.66
C GLY A 124 8.76 -12.08 12.36
N SER A 125 8.80 -12.09 13.69
CA SER A 125 8.19 -11.01 14.50
C SER A 125 8.82 -9.64 14.26
N GLU A 126 10.05 -9.59 13.80
CA GLU A 126 10.79 -8.37 13.48
C GLU A 126 10.30 -7.66 12.20
N VAL A 127 9.62 -8.38 11.32
CA VAL A 127 9.10 -7.87 10.05
C VAL A 127 7.58 -8.00 9.93
N ALA A 128 6.90 -8.39 11.01
CA ALA A 128 5.46 -8.55 11.07
C ALA A 128 4.85 -7.47 11.97
N ASP A 129 4.27 -6.45 11.34
CA ASP A 129 3.51 -5.38 12.00
C ASP A 129 2.04 -5.79 12.09
N VAL A 130 1.69 -6.48 13.17
CA VAL A 130 0.35 -7.02 13.41
C VAL A 130 -0.26 -6.39 14.66
N GLU A 131 -1.32 -5.63 14.47
CA GLU A 131 -2.05 -5.01 15.58
C GLU A 131 -2.87 -6.07 16.34
N GLU A 132 -2.72 -6.09 17.66
CA GLU A 132 -3.39 -7.06 18.52
C GLU A 132 -4.91 -6.83 18.55
N THR A 133 -5.68 -7.93 18.51
CA THR A 133 -7.14 -7.90 18.64
C THR A 133 -7.58 -8.46 19.98
N PRO A 134 -8.55 -7.84 20.69
CA PRO A 134 -8.89 -8.24 22.07
C PRO A 134 -9.82 -9.45 22.17
N ILE A 135 -10.55 -9.80 21.08
CA ILE A 135 -11.57 -10.85 21.13
C ILE A 135 -10.96 -12.21 20.84
N VAL A 136 -11.14 -13.16 21.77
CA VAL A 136 -10.84 -14.58 21.57
C VAL A 136 -12.05 -15.28 20.95
N TYR A 137 -11.83 -15.95 19.84
CA TYR A 137 -12.88 -16.71 19.14
C TYR A 137 -12.75 -18.20 19.45
N PRO A 138 -13.85 -18.90 19.75
CA PRO A 138 -13.82 -20.35 19.97
C PRO A 138 -13.24 -21.09 18.76
N ARG A 139 -13.55 -20.60 17.54
CA ARG A 139 -13.07 -21.21 16.30
C ARG A 139 -13.02 -20.19 15.17
N ILE A 140 -11.88 -20.16 14.45
CA ILE A 140 -11.72 -19.46 13.17
C ILE A 140 -11.45 -20.51 12.10
N SER A 141 -12.26 -20.52 11.03
CA SER A 141 -12.16 -21.50 9.96
C SER A 141 -11.52 -20.92 8.72
N GLN A 142 -10.56 -21.63 8.16
CA GLN A 142 -10.05 -21.45 6.80
C GLN A 142 -10.56 -22.63 5.96
N ALA A 143 -11.70 -22.47 5.30
CA ALA A 143 -12.32 -23.53 4.51
C ALA A 143 -12.14 -23.23 3.02
N GLY A 144 -11.21 -23.94 2.37
CA GLY A 144 -10.93 -23.78 0.94
C GLY A 144 -10.42 -22.39 0.54
N LEU A 145 -9.86 -21.62 1.47
CA LEU A 145 -9.30 -20.28 1.22
C LEU A 145 -7.78 -20.33 1.15
N THR A 146 -7.19 -19.45 0.35
CA THR A 146 -5.77 -19.18 0.44
C THR A 146 -5.45 -18.38 1.71
N ASP A 147 -4.20 -18.38 2.14
CA ASP A 147 -3.79 -17.61 3.31
C ASP A 147 -4.08 -16.11 3.12
N ALA A 148 -3.77 -15.55 1.95
CA ALA A 148 -4.10 -14.16 1.63
C ALA A 148 -5.61 -13.87 1.70
N GLN A 149 -6.46 -14.77 1.20
CA GLN A 149 -7.91 -14.61 1.27
C GLN A 149 -8.42 -14.62 2.72
N LEU A 150 -7.85 -15.47 3.57
CA LEU A 150 -8.18 -15.49 4.99
C LEU A 150 -7.74 -14.17 5.65
N LEU A 151 -6.50 -13.74 5.44
CA LEU A 151 -5.95 -12.50 6.00
C LEU A 151 -6.77 -11.27 5.62
N VAL A 152 -7.14 -11.15 4.33
CA VAL A 152 -8.03 -10.07 3.85
C VAL A 152 -9.40 -10.15 4.50
N ARG A 153 -9.96 -11.36 4.68
CA ARG A 153 -11.25 -11.54 5.35
C ARG A 153 -11.19 -11.07 6.80
N LEU A 154 -10.17 -11.50 7.55
CA LEU A 154 -9.98 -11.11 8.96
C LEU A 154 -9.73 -9.60 9.10
N ALA A 155 -8.90 -9.03 8.23
CA ALA A 155 -8.65 -7.59 8.19
C ALA A 155 -9.94 -6.80 7.93
N ARG A 156 -10.76 -7.27 6.99
CA ARG A 156 -12.06 -6.61 6.69
C ARG A 156 -13.02 -6.66 7.87
N GLN A 157 -13.01 -7.74 8.66
CA GLN A 157 -13.84 -7.90 9.85
C GLN A 157 -13.42 -6.98 11.01
N GLU A 158 -12.12 -6.66 11.12
CA GLU A 158 -11.60 -5.72 12.11
C GLU A 158 -11.59 -4.25 11.61
N GLY A 159 -11.87 -4.02 10.33
CA GLY A 159 -11.69 -2.70 9.72
C GLY A 159 -10.22 -2.36 9.49
N PHE A 160 -9.36 -3.38 9.46
CA PHE A 160 -7.93 -3.29 9.24
C PHE A 160 -7.60 -3.36 7.74
N GLU A 161 -6.35 -3.13 7.41
CA GLU A 161 -5.76 -3.41 6.12
C GLU A 161 -4.75 -4.56 6.24
N PHE A 162 -4.54 -5.24 5.15
CA PHE A 162 -3.55 -6.30 5.01
C PHE A 162 -2.76 -6.07 3.72
N TYR A 163 -1.46 -6.02 3.84
CA TYR A 163 -0.53 -5.96 2.72
C TYR A 163 0.84 -6.52 3.11
N VAL A 164 1.65 -6.80 2.10
CA VAL A 164 3.05 -7.17 2.24
C VAL A 164 3.85 -6.30 1.30
N ASP A 165 4.85 -5.64 1.82
CA ASP A 165 5.75 -4.79 1.06
C ASP A 165 7.23 -5.07 1.42
N GLN A 166 8.14 -4.20 1.00
CA GLN A 166 9.58 -4.35 1.29
C GLN A 166 9.93 -4.24 2.77
N THR A 167 9.06 -3.68 3.59
CA THR A 167 9.27 -3.54 5.03
C THR A 167 8.77 -4.75 5.81
N GLY A 168 7.93 -5.56 5.17
CA GLY A 168 7.45 -6.80 5.75
C GLY A 168 5.95 -7.06 5.57
N PHE A 169 5.38 -7.71 6.55
CA PHE A 169 4.01 -8.16 6.61
C PHE A 169 3.20 -7.23 7.54
N HIS A 170 2.13 -6.63 7.02
CA HIS A 170 1.34 -5.62 7.72
C HIS A 170 -0.11 -6.04 7.85
N TRP A 171 -0.65 -5.97 9.08
CA TRP A 171 -2.04 -6.24 9.38
C TRP A 171 -2.51 -5.37 10.56
N HIS A 172 -3.02 -4.18 10.28
CA HIS A 172 -3.35 -3.17 11.28
C HIS A 172 -4.42 -2.20 10.76
N ARG A 173 -4.88 -1.27 11.62
CA ARG A 173 -5.75 -0.16 11.20
C ARG A 173 -5.04 0.74 10.20
N ARG A 174 -5.84 1.32 9.29
CA ARG A 174 -5.33 2.36 8.41
C ARG A 174 -4.81 3.55 9.21
N ARG A 175 -3.56 3.91 8.98
CA ARG A 175 -2.84 4.96 9.73
C ARG A 175 -3.01 6.34 9.08
N VAL A 176 -4.24 6.80 8.91
CA VAL A 176 -4.56 8.10 8.27
C VAL A 176 -4.02 9.32 9.04
N GLY A 177 -3.73 9.15 10.32
CA GLY A 177 -3.13 10.20 11.17
C GLY A 177 -1.62 10.12 11.28
N ALA A 178 -0.95 9.26 10.50
CA ALA A 178 0.49 9.16 10.48
C ALA A 178 1.13 10.47 10.00
N ARG A 179 2.39 10.69 10.40
CA ARG A 179 3.18 11.81 9.90
C ARG A 179 3.31 11.73 8.38
N PRO A 180 3.04 12.81 7.64
CA PRO A 180 3.16 12.79 6.19
C PRO A 180 4.60 12.51 5.76
N VAL A 181 4.75 11.56 4.83
CA VAL A 181 6.06 11.23 4.26
C VAL A 181 6.57 12.32 3.31
N ARG A 182 5.63 13.08 2.75
CA ARG A 182 5.94 14.18 1.83
C ARG A 182 4.84 15.25 1.88
N VAL A 183 5.23 16.50 1.61
CA VAL A 183 4.34 17.63 1.33
C VAL A 183 4.35 17.85 -0.19
N LEU A 184 3.16 17.83 -0.80
CA LEU A 184 2.95 18.06 -2.22
C LEU A 184 2.41 19.48 -2.42
N HIS A 185 3.13 20.29 -3.18
CA HIS A 185 2.77 21.67 -3.44
C HIS A 185 2.10 21.83 -4.81
N TYR A 186 0.89 22.43 -4.79
CA TYR A 186 0.21 22.87 -5.99
C TYR A 186 0.25 24.39 -6.07
N TYR A 187 0.96 24.93 -7.02
CA TYR A 187 0.97 26.35 -7.40
C TYR A 187 1.19 27.38 -6.26
N THR A 188 1.93 27.00 -5.21
CA THR A 188 2.22 27.91 -4.10
C THR A 188 3.36 28.87 -4.39
N ASP A 189 4.30 28.46 -5.25
CA ASP A 189 5.47 29.22 -5.70
C ASP A 189 5.80 28.76 -7.12
N PRO A 190 6.17 29.66 -8.05
CA PRO A 190 6.62 29.29 -9.40
C PRO A 190 7.75 28.24 -9.45
N ASN A 191 8.52 28.12 -8.36
CA ASN A 191 9.64 27.20 -8.23
C ASN A 191 9.35 25.97 -7.38
N GLN A 192 8.12 25.82 -6.84
CA GLN A 192 7.73 24.71 -5.94
C GLN A 192 6.44 24.04 -6.41
N GLY A 193 6.43 23.52 -7.62
CA GLY A 193 5.30 22.76 -8.15
C GLY A 193 5.63 21.29 -8.28
N ASP A 194 5.17 20.45 -7.36
CA ASP A 194 5.28 18.98 -7.47
C ASP A 194 4.19 18.41 -8.37
N VAL A 195 3.02 19.06 -8.39
CA VAL A 195 1.80 18.56 -9.01
C VAL A 195 1.70 19.00 -10.47
N ILE A 196 1.63 18.03 -11.37
CA ILE A 196 1.46 18.27 -12.82
C ILE A 196 -0.02 18.40 -13.16
N SER A 197 -0.84 17.50 -12.65
CA SER A 197 -2.29 17.51 -12.85
C SER A 197 -3.02 16.85 -11.70
N PHE A 198 -4.29 17.21 -11.52
CA PHE A 198 -5.15 16.54 -10.58
C PHE A 198 -6.59 16.48 -11.09
N SER A 199 -7.34 15.50 -10.60
CA SER A 199 -8.81 15.44 -10.75
C SER A 199 -9.43 15.05 -9.41
N LEU A 200 -10.54 15.70 -9.08
CA LEU A 200 -11.28 15.49 -7.85
C LEU A 200 -12.56 14.71 -8.14
N ASP A 201 -12.75 13.62 -7.41
CA ASP A 201 -14.02 12.87 -7.35
C ASP A 201 -14.55 12.99 -5.90
N ASN A 202 -15.48 13.88 -5.70
CA ASN A 202 -16.08 14.17 -4.40
C ASN A 202 -17.58 13.91 -4.42
N ASP A 203 -17.97 12.68 -4.10
CA ASP A 203 -19.38 12.33 -3.93
C ASP A 203 -19.80 12.49 -2.46
N VAL A 204 -20.28 13.68 -2.12
CA VAL A 204 -20.72 14.02 -0.76
C VAL A 204 -22.03 13.33 -0.41
N THR A 205 -22.82 12.90 -1.41
CA THR A 205 -24.16 12.34 -1.21
C THR A 205 -24.15 10.85 -0.88
N ALA A 206 -23.09 10.15 -1.18
CA ALA A 206 -22.98 8.69 -1.07
C ALA A 206 -22.52 8.17 0.31
N LYS A 207 -22.35 9.04 1.31
CA LYS A 207 -21.89 8.62 2.63
C LYS A 207 -23.04 8.24 3.53
N PRO A 208 -23.16 6.98 3.98
CA PRO A 208 -24.08 6.63 5.04
C PRO A 208 -23.62 7.26 6.36
N GLY A 209 -24.55 7.92 7.06
CA GLY A 209 -24.33 8.43 8.41
C GLY A 209 -24.33 7.33 9.46
N ARG A 210 -24.78 6.13 9.11
CA ARG A 210 -24.81 4.96 9.98
C ARG A 210 -24.56 3.68 9.20
N VAL A 211 -23.79 2.77 9.77
CA VAL A 211 -23.62 1.40 9.28
C VAL A 211 -24.23 0.44 10.27
N ARG A 212 -25.13 -0.44 9.80
CA ARG A 212 -25.82 -1.43 10.60
C ARG A 212 -25.47 -2.84 10.15
N ARG A 213 -25.23 -3.73 11.10
CA ARG A 213 -24.93 -5.13 10.89
C ARG A 213 -26.01 -5.98 11.51
N ARG A 214 -26.65 -6.82 10.69
CA ARG A 214 -27.70 -7.73 11.12
C ARG A 214 -27.31 -9.18 10.88
N GLY A 215 -27.58 -10.04 11.85
CA GLY A 215 -27.29 -11.46 11.76
C GLY A 215 -27.97 -12.23 12.89
N ARG A 216 -27.54 -13.46 13.08
CA ARG A 216 -28.01 -14.30 14.17
C ARG A 216 -26.81 -15.01 14.80
N ASP A 217 -26.77 -15.02 16.11
CA ASP A 217 -25.79 -15.78 16.87
C ASP A 217 -26.06 -17.27 16.65
N PRO A 218 -25.10 -18.02 16.06
CA PRO A 218 -25.31 -19.45 15.79
C PRO A 218 -25.31 -20.33 17.04
N LEU A 219 -24.78 -19.83 18.17
CA LEU A 219 -24.70 -20.59 19.43
C LEU A 219 -25.91 -20.30 20.30
N GLU A 220 -26.28 -19.04 20.49
CA GLU A 220 -27.38 -18.64 21.37
C GLU A 220 -28.72 -18.50 20.64
N GLY A 221 -28.72 -18.48 19.31
CA GLY A 221 -29.90 -18.28 18.49
C GLY A 221 -30.54 -16.91 18.61
N LYS A 222 -29.84 -15.93 19.20
CA LYS A 222 -30.29 -14.56 19.37
C LYS A 222 -30.02 -13.73 18.10
N ASP A 223 -30.88 -12.77 17.84
CA ASP A 223 -30.66 -11.85 16.75
C ASP A 223 -29.55 -10.85 17.13
N ILE A 224 -28.66 -10.60 16.19
CA ILE A 224 -27.59 -9.61 16.26
C ILE A 224 -28.03 -8.42 15.43
N ASP A 225 -28.09 -7.25 16.05
CA ASP A 225 -28.43 -5.98 15.41
C ASP A 225 -27.56 -4.85 15.98
N GLU A 226 -26.41 -4.63 15.36
CA GLU A 226 -25.40 -3.69 15.83
C GLU A 226 -25.18 -2.57 14.80
N SER A 227 -25.00 -1.35 15.28
CA SER A 227 -24.76 -0.19 14.43
C SER A 227 -23.56 0.64 14.89
N ALA A 228 -22.98 1.36 13.93
CA ALA A 228 -21.95 2.35 14.17
C ALA A 228 -22.29 3.63 13.41
N ASP A 229 -22.07 4.75 14.07
CA ASP A 229 -22.24 6.12 13.59
C ASP A 229 -21.11 7.00 14.15
N ASP A 230 -21.18 8.32 13.93
CA ASP A 230 -20.17 9.25 14.43
C ASP A 230 -19.99 9.18 15.96
N ALA A 231 -21.06 8.94 16.71
CA ALA A 231 -20.99 8.80 18.16
C ALA A 231 -20.28 7.51 18.64
N SER A 232 -20.14 6.54 17.75
CA SER A 232 -19.48 5.25 18.05
C SER A 232 -17.97 5.30 17.83
N ASP A 233 -17.44 6.37 17.27
CA ASP A 233 -16.03 6.53 16.94
C ASP A 233 -15.37 7.57 17.86
N ASP A 234 -14.86 7.12 19.00
CA ASP A 234 -14.20 7.96 20.02
C ASP A 234 -12.97 8.74 19.47
N SER A 235 -12.54 8.46 18.26
CA SER A 235 -11.35 9.08 17.65
C SER A 235 -11.67 10.34 16.83
N ARG A 236 -12.94 10.78 16.77
CA ARG A 236 -13.36 11.87 15.89
C ARG A 236 -14.00 13.04 16.65
N ASP A 237 -13.42 14.18 16.36
CA ASP A 237 -14.02 15.51 16.60
C ASP A 237 -14.89 15.84 15.36
N THR A 238 -16.00 15.12 15.15
CA THR A 238 -16.82 15.26 13.94
C THR A 238 -18.01 16.14 14.21
N LEU A 239 -18.05 17.28 13.55
CA LEU A 239 -19.27 18.05 13.35
C LEU A 239 -20.20 17.24 12.43
N SER A 240 -21.19 16.58 13.00
CA SER A 240 -22.28 15.98 12.21
C SER A 240 -22.84 17.04 11.27
N PRO A 241 -23.08 16.74 9.98
CA PRO A 241 -23.68 17.71 9.09
C PRO A 241 -25.05 18.11 9.61
N ILE A 242 -25.16 19.36 9.98
CA ILE A 242 -26.40 19.96 10.47
C ILE A 242 -27.10 20.67 9.32
N ARG A 243 -28.40 20.43 9.18
CA ARG A 243 -29.30 21.19 8.33
C ARG A 243 -30.00 22.23 9.18
N ILE A 244 -29.82 23.48 8.83
CA ILE A 244 -30.59 24.57 9.44
C ILE A 244 -31.84 24.77 8.57
N ILE A 245 -32.99 24.43 9.10
CA ILE A 245 -34.29 24.69 8.47
C ILE A 245 -34.81 25.98 9.07
N VAL A 246 -35.03 26.96 8.21
CA VAL A 246 -35.70 28.21 8.58
C VAL A 246 -37.18 28.06 8.20
N ASP A 247 -38.06 28.11 9.18
CA ASP A 247 -39.47 28.12 8.92
C ASP A 247 -39.83 29.46 8.25
N PRO A 248 -40.39 29.46 7.04
CA PRO A 248 -40.69 30.71 6.31
C PRO A 248 -41.78 31.58 6.97
N GLU A 249 -42.67 30.99 7.78
CA GLU A 249 -43.79 31.70 8.39
C GLU A 249 -43.39 32.24 9.76
N THR A 250 -42.74 31.44 10.62
CA THR A 250 -42.39 31.81 11.98
C THR A 250 -41.00 32.41 12.13
N ARG A 251 -40.16 32.32 11.06
CA ARG A 251 -38.73 32.68 11.07
C ARG A 251 -37.88 31.98 12.18
N GLN A 252 -38.43 30.95 12.77
CA GLN A 252 -37.69 30.14 13.72
C GLN A 252 -36.73 29.23 13.02
N THR A 253 -35.51 29.13 13.53
CA THR A 253 -34.50 28.20 13.05
C THR A 253 -34.57 26.89 13.81
N ARG A 254 -34.78 25.80 13.11
CA ARG A 254 -34.68 24.46 13.66
C ARG A 254 -33.41 23.77 13.10
N THR A 255 -32.57 23.32 14.02
CA THR A 255 -31.39 22.52 13.65
C THR A 255 -31.80 21.06 13.56
N GLU A 256 -31.68 20.50 12.40
CA GLU A 256 -31.88 19.07 12.16
C GLU A 256 -30.51 18.43 11.88
N VAL A 257 -30.14 17.45 12.70
CA VAL A 257 -28.96 16.64 12.42
C VAL A 257 -29.33 15.76 11.24
N LEU A 258 -28.66 15.94 10.11
CA LEU A 258 -28.82 15.08 8.97
C LEU A 258 -28.23 13.71 9.35
N THR A 259 -29.05 12.83 9.90
CA THR A 259 -28.76 11.42 9.92
C THR A 259 -28.69 10.97 8.45
N GLY A 260 -27.47 10.79 7.94
CA GLY A 260 -27.26 10.32 6.60
C GLY A 260 -27.94 8.97 6.36
N SER A 261 -28.02 8.54 5.12
CA SER A 261 -28.56 7.23 4.75
C SER A 261 -27.91 6.11 5.59
N GLU A 262 -28.71 5.11 5.99
CA GLU A 262 -28.22 3.93 6.70
C GLU A 262 -27.76 2.85 5.71
N GLU A 263 -26.53 2.35 5.85
CA GLU A 263 -26.06 1.16 5.14
C GLU A 263 -26.32 -0.07 6.02
N THR A 264 -27.36 -0.85 5.72
CA THR A 264 -27.63 -2.12 6.40
C THR A 264 -27.04 -3.30 5.61
N ARG A 265 -26.24 -4.15 6.25
CA ARG A 265 -25.66 -5.37 5.66
C ARG A 265 -25.73 -6.56 6.60
N PRO A 266 -25.87 -7.76 6.04
CA PRO A 266 -25.77 -8.97 6.85
C PRO A 266 -24.35 -9.11 7.42
N THR A 267 -24.25 -9.73 8.61
CA THR A 267 -22.99 -10.13 9.22
C THR A 267 -22.90 -11.63 9.39
N THR A 268 -21.69 -12.15 9.30
CA THR A 268 -21.34 -13.53 9.66
C THR A 268 -20.69 -13.60 11.04
N ALA A 269 -20.72 -12.49 11.77
CA ALA A 269 -20.19 -12.44 13.13
C ALA A 269 -21.01 -13.37 14.05
N SER A 270 -20.32 -14.10 14.90
CA SER A 270 -20.94 -15.02 15.88
C SER A 270 -21.38 -14.33 17.16
N THR A 271 -21.02 -13.07 17.37
CA THR A 271 -21.36 -12.30 18.58
C THR A 271 -21.69 -10.86 18.26
N ALA A 272 -22.51 -10.21 19.10
CA ALA A 272 -22.82 -8.78 19.00
C ALA A 272 -21.55 -7.91 19.03
N ALA A 273 -20.61 -8.22 19.90
CA ALA A 273 -19.33 -7.49 19.98
C ALA A 273 -18.53 -7.54 18.67
N SER A 274 -18.48 -8.70 18.01
CA SER A 274 -17.81 -8.85 16.72
C SER A 274 -18.56 -8.09 15.61
N ALA A 275 -19.90 -8.15 15.59
CA ALA A 275 -20.73 -7.41 14.64
C ALA A 275 -20.56 -5.88 14.79
N ARG A 276 -20.49 -5.41 16.03
CA ARG A 276 -20.23 -3.98 16.31
C ARG A 276 -18.87 -3.54 15.77
N ARG A 277 -17.81 -4.35 15.96
CA ARG A 277 -16.48 -4.04 15.39
C ARG A 277 -16.50 -3.99 13.87
N GLU A 278 -17.21 -4.92 13.23
CA GLU A 278 -17.39 -4.87 11.77
C GLU A 278 -18.14 -3.60 11.33
N ALA A 279 -19.15 -3.17 12.09
CA ALA A 279 -19.88 -1.93 11.81
C ALA A 279 -18.96 -0.70 11.93
N VAL A 280 -18.22 -0.59 13.05
CA VAL A 280 -17.26 0.50 13.29
C VAL A 280 -16.16 0.52 12.23
N GLY A 281 -15.54 -0.62 11.93
CA GLY A 281 -14.49 -0.70 10.91
C GLY A 281 -15.00 -0.30 9.52
N ARG A 282 -16.22 -0.70 9.17
CA ARG A 282 -16.85 -0.30 7.91
C ARG A 282 -17.18 1.18 7.87
N PHE A 283 -17.75 1.72 8.95
CA PHE A 283 -18.10 3.13 9.08
C PHE A 283 -16.85 4.00 8.92
N ARG A 284 -15.78 3.73 9.68
CA ARG A 284 -14.49 4.43 9.57
C ARG A 284 -13.96 4.44 8.15
N LYS A 285 -13.98 3.29 7.49
CA LYS A 285 -13.49 3.16 6.11
C LYS A 285 -14.27 4.02 5.13
N ILE A 286 -15.59 4.12 5.29
CA ILE A 286 -16.43 4.98 4.46
C ILE A 286 -16.10 6.45 4.72
N GLN A 287 -15.98 6.85 5.97
CA GLN A 287 -15.66 8.23 6.33
C GLN A 287 -14.28 8.65 5.80
N GLN A 288 -13.27 7.80 5.93
CA GLN A 288 -11.92 8.05 5.44
C GLN A 288 -11.79 8.15 3.90
N THR A 289 -12.84 7.89 3.15
CA THR A 289 -12.86 7.94 1.68
C THR A 289 -13.80 8.99 1.13
N ALA A 290 -14.03 10.05 1.90
CA ALA A 290 -14.94 11.14 1.55
C ALA A 290 -14.53 11.89 0.29
N ILE A 291 -13.27 12.24 0.22
CA ILE A 291 -12.66 12.87 -0.94
C ILE A 291 -11.77 11.84 -1.60
N LYS A 292 -11.91 11.69 -2.90
CA LYS A 292 -11.01 10.93 -3.74
C LYS A 292 -10.38 11.89 -4.73
N MET A 293 -9.07 11.87 -4.79
CA MET A 293 -8.29 12.71 -5.70
C MET A 293 -7.33 11.81 -6.47
N ARG A 294 -7.28 11.99 -7.78
CA ARG A 294 -6.20 11.48 -8.61
C ARG A 294 -5.24 12.61 -8.87
N MET A 295 -3.96 12.34 -8.76
CA MET A 295 -2.93 13.37 -8.90
C MET A 295 -1.72 12.78 -9.60
N THR A 296 -1.24 13.48 -10.62
CA THR A 296 0.03 13.16 -11.27
C THR A 296 1.08 14.14 -10.78
N ILE A 297 2.20 13.61 -10.30
CA ILE A 297 3.33 14.39 -9.81
C ILE A 297 4.61 14.04 -10.55
N VAL A 298 5.62 14.89 -10.43
CA VAL A 298 6.99 14.56 -10.83
C VAL A 298 7.43 13.31 -10.06
N GLY A 299 8.08 12.39 -10.76
CA GLY A 299 8.45 11.10 -10.21
C GLY A 299 9.30 11.19 -8.94
N ASP A 300 8.88 10.50 -7.92
CA ASP A 300 9.59 10.36 -6.65
C ASP A 300 9.61 8.89 -6.24
N PRO A 301 10.80 8.27 -6.16
CA PRO A 301 10.95 6.86 -5.79
C PRO A 301 10.51 6.53 -4.36
N SER A 302 10.47 7.55 -3.48
CA SER A 302 10.07 7.38 -2.08
C SER A 302 8.56 7.33 -1.87
N MET A 303 7.76 7.65 -2.90
CA MET A 303 6.30 7.61 -2.82
C MET A 303 5.81 6.16 -2.73
N LEU A 304 5.04 5.87 -1.70
CA LEU A 304 4.48 4.54 -1.44
C LEU A 304 2.97 4.65 -1.18
N ALA A 305 2.22 3.66 -1.61
CA ALA A 305 0.85 3.49 -1.11
C ALA A 305 0.87 3.18 0.39
N LYS A 306 -0.29 3.27 1.04
CA LYS A 306 -0.48 3.00 2.47
C LYS A 306 0.25 4.00 3.39
N THR A 307 0.75 5.09 2.82
CA THR A 307 1.36 6.23 3.53
C THR A 307 0.45 7.45 3.52
N VAL A 308 0.84 8.48 4.25
CA VAL A 308 0.13 9.77 4.29
C VAL A 308 0.98 10.84 3.61
N VAL A 309 0.35 11.67 2.81
CA VAL A 309 0.94 12.87 2.21
C VAL A 309 0.12 14.10 2.61
N GLU A 310 0.78 15.25 2.70
CA GLU A 310 0.11 16.53 2.88
C GLU A 310 0.05 17.25 1.54
N VAL A 311 -1.13 17.72 1.15
CA VAL A 311 -1.31 18.55 -0.05
C VAL A 311 -1.49 19.99 0.38
N ARG A 312 -0.74 20.90 -0.24
CA ARG A 312 -0.78 22.36 -0.01
C ARG A 312 -1.04 23.13 -1.29
N GLY A 313 -1.59 24.35 -1.15
CA GLY A 313 -1.82 25.22 -2.29
C GLY A 313 -3.12 24.98 -3.06
N MET A 314 -3.98 24.05 -2.63
CA MET A 314 -5.26 23.72 -3.28
C MET A 314 -6.47 24.37 -2.59
N GLY A 315 -6.25 25.51 -1.94
CA GLY A 315 -7.28 26.17 -1.17
C GLY A 315 -7.56 25.47 0.17
N ARG A 316 -8.39 26.11 1.00
CA ARG A 316 -8.59 25.73 2.40
C ARG A 316 -9.18 24.33 2.60
N ARG A 317 -10.02 23.88 1.68
CA ARG A 317 -10.75 22.61 1.80
C ARG A 317 -9.93 21.40 1.34
N LEU A 318 -9.09 21.58 0.31
CA LEU A 318 -8.33 20.48 -0.30
C LEU A 318 -6.89 20.43 0.19
N SER A 319 -6.39 21.47 0.86
CA SER A 319 -5.07 21.49 1.49
C SER A 319 -5.13 20.78 2.83
N THR A 320 -4.93 19.47 2.82
CA THR A 320 -5.09 18.59 3.99
C THR A 320 -4.23 17.34 3.88
N LEU A 321 -4.30 16.47 4.88
CA LEU A 321 -3.67 15.15 4.84
C LEU A 321 -4.49 14.19 3.97
N TYR A 322 -3.79 13.45 3.12
CA TYR A 322 -4.36 12.40 2.28
C TYR A 322 -3.65 11.08 2.53
N TYR A 323 -4.44 10.03 2.64
CA TYR A 323 -3.93 8.67 2.61
C TYR A 323 -3.77 8.22 1.16
N VAL A 324 -2.60 7.69 0.83
CA VAL A 324 -2.24 7.23 -0.52
C VAL A 324 -2.75 5.80 -0.69
N ARG A 325 -3.79 5.61 -1.50
CA ARG A 325 -4.37 4.28 -1.79
C ARG A 325 -3.60 3.53 -2.85
N ARG A 326 -3.07 4.25 -3.82
CA ARG A 326 -2.34 3.70 -4.94
C ARG A 326 -1.28 4.69 -5.38
N VAL A 327 -0.13 4.16 -5.70
CA VAL A 327 0.92 4.84 -6.44
C VAL A 327 1.24 4.02 -7.67
N GLU A 328 1.29 4.65 -8.83
CA GLU A 328 1.85 4.06 -10.03
C GLU A 328 3.09 4.85 -10.45
N HIS A 329 4.24 4.21 -10.36
CA HIS A 329 5.50 4.74 -10.85
C HIS A 329 5.59 4.43 -12.34
N ILE A 330 5.78 5.46 -13.16
CA ILE A 330 5.84 5.35 -14.63
C ILE A 330 7.17 5.93 -15.09
N VAL A 331 8.08 5.07 -15.49
CA VAL A 331 9.38 5.45 -16.03
C VAL A 331 9.40 5.12 -17.51
N SER A 332 9.64 6.12 -18.34
CA SER A 332 9.67 5.99 -19.80
C SER A 332 10.66 6.98 -20.41
N SER A 333 10.80 6.96 -21.73
CA SER A 333 11.58 7.99 -22.45
C SER A 333 11.06 9.41 -22.24
N GLY A 334 9.79 9.58 -21.86
CA GLY A 334 9.19 10.89 -21.54
C GLY A 334 9.50 11.40 -20.15
N GLY A 335 10.19 10.62 -19.33
CA GLY A 335 10.53 10.96 -17.94
C GLY A 335 9.96 10.00 -16.92
N TYR A 336 10.06 10.42 -15.66
CA TYR A 336 9.55 9.66 -14.53
C TYR A 336 8.40 10.43 -13.85
N LEU A 337 7.26 9.78 -13.72
CA LEU A 337 6.03 10.31 -13.13
C LEU A 337 5.48 9.36 -12.09
N ASN A 338 4.72 9.92 -11.13
CA ASN A 338 3.90 9.13 -10.22
C ASN A 338 2.43 9.52 -10.40
N ASP A 339 1.59 8.52 -10.67
CA ASP A 339 0.13 8.67 -10.61
C ASP A 339 -0.37 8.20 -9.25
N LEU A 340 -0.99 9.09 -8.50
CA LEU A 340 -1.45 8.87 -7.14
C LEU A 340 -2.98 8.77 -7.10
N GLU A 341 -3.51 7.82 -6.34
CA GLU A 341 -4.91 7.81 -5.90
C GLU A 341 -4.95 8.12 -4.40
N LEU A 342 -5.44 9.30 -4.07
CA LEU A 342 -5.46 9.88 -2.75
C LEU A 342 -6.87 9.87 -2.17
N VAL A 343 -7.01 9.62 -0.88
CA VAL A 343 -8.29 9.72 -0.17
C VAL A 343 -8.13 10.49 1.14
N SER A 344 -9.19 11.23 1.49
CA SER A 344 -9.27 11.98 2.73
C SER A 344 -10.70 11.93 3.27
N ASP A 345 -10.88 12.21 4.56
CA ASP A 345 -12.18 12.32 5.21
C ASP A 345 -12.95 13.61 4.85
N GLY A 346 -12.29 14.55 4.25
CA GLY A 346 -12.92 15.74 3.69
C GLY A 346 -13.09 16.92 4.64
N ASP A 347 -12.63 16.78 5.88
CA ASP A 347 -12.87 17.82 6.89
C ASP A 347 -11.91 19.02 6.81
N GLY A 348 -10.99 19.06 5.84
CA GLY A 348 -10.15 20.24 5.53
C GLY A 348 -9.35 20.85 6.69
N GLY A 349 -9.41 20.22 7.86
CA GLY A 349 -8.83 20.71 9.10
C GLY A 349 -7.64 19.89 9.61
N HIS A 350 -7.15 18.95 8.80
CA HIS A 350 -6.14 17.98 9.21
C HIS A 350 -4.75 18.23 8.63
N SER A 351 -4.45 19.43 8.17
CA SER A 351 -3.05 19.78 7.86
C SER A 351 -2.19 19.58 9.10
N THR A 352 -0.91 19.30 8.93
CA THR A 352 0.04 19.16 10.05
C THR A 352 -0.02 20.37 10.98
N GLU A 353 -0.18 21.56 10.42
CA GLU A 353 -0.34 22.81 11.16
C GLU A 353 -1.66 22.88 11.96
N SER A 354 -2.77 22.44 11.36
CA SER A 354 -4.07 22.41 12.05
C SER A 354 -4.10 21.39 13.18
N ARG A 355 -3.43 20.24 13.02
CA ARG A 355 -3.32 19.23 14.09
C ARG A 355 -2.44 19.70 15.22
N ALA A 356 -1.30 20.30 14.92
CA ALA A 356 -0.41 20.89 15.91
C ALA A 356 -1.13 22.02 16.71
N ALA A 357 -1.88 22.86 16.02
CA ALA A 357 -2.68 23.92 16.66
C ALA A 357 -3.79 23.38 17.57
N ARG A 358 -4.28 22.16 17.33
CA ARG A 358 -5.27 21.47 18.17
C ARG A 358 -4.66 20.57 19.24
N GLY A 359 -3.32 20.50 19.36
CA GLY A 359 -2.64 19.61 20.30
C GLY A 359 -2.76 18.14 19.99
N LEU A 360 -3.15 17.78 18.75
CA LEU A 360 -3.25 16.39 18.32
C LEU A 360 -1.86 15.87 17.92
N GLU A 361 -1.40 14.84 18.61
CA GLU A 361 -0.14 14.17 18.29
C GLU A 361 -0.25 13.39 16.97
N LEU A 362 0.74 13.53 16.09
CA LEU A 362 0.87 12.69 14.91
C LEU A 362 1.44 11.34 15.33
N LEU A 363 0.86 10.27 14.81
CA LEU A 363 1.41 8.92 15.01
C LEU A 363 2.80 8.85 14.39
N ASP A 364 3.83 8.70 15.22
CA ASP A 364 5.19 8.42 14.74
C ASP A 364 5.30 6.92 14.46
N VAL A 365 5.19 6.58 13.18
CA VAL A 365 5.28 5.17 12.73
C VAL A 365 6.72 4.77 12.47
N GLY A 366 7.70 5.59 12.83
CA GLY A 366 9.13 5.33 12.59
C GLY A 366 9.48 5.20 11.09
N PRO A 367 10.73 5.31 10.71
CA PRO A 367 11.15 4.93 9.37
C PRO A 367 10.92 3.43 9.14
N PRO A 368 10.56 3.00 7.91
CA PRO A 368 10.40 1.59 7.59
C PRO A 368 11.69 0.83 7.96
N THR A 369 11.59 -0.07 8.91
CA THR A 369 12.71 -0.84 9.43
C THR A 369 12.84 -2.14 8.62
N ALA A 370 13.99 -2.34 8.05
CA ALA A 370 14.55 -3.58 7.49
C ALA A 370 13.83 -4.22 6.26
N ALA A 371 14.65 -4.51 5.26
CA ALA A 371 14.31 -5.33 4.11
C ALA A 371 13.80 -6.72 4.52
N HIS A 372 12.88 -7.27 3.73
CA HIS A 372 12.38 -8.64 3.86
C HIS A 372 13.55 -9.64 3.99
N PRO A 373 13.54 -10.61 4.93
CA PRO A 373 14.62 -11.56 5.15
C PRO A 373 14.99 -12.37 3.89
N ASN A 374 14.03 -12.57 2.98
CA ASN A 374 14.31 -13.25 1.70
C ASN A 374 15.03 -12.36 0.67
N ALA A 375 14.98 -11.04 0.79
CA ALA A 375 15.74 -10.15 -0.08
C ALA A 375 17.25 -10.18 0.27
N GLN A 376 17.59 -10.44 1.54
CA GLN A 376 18.98 -10.63 1.96
C GLN A 376 19.54 -12.01 1.62
N ALA A 377 18.70 -13.04 1.53
CA ALA A 377 19.16 -14.40 1.17
C ALA A 377 19.60 -14.54 -0.30
N ALA A 378 19.14 -13.63 -1.17
CA ALA A 378 19.59 -13.61 -2.56
C ALA A 378 21.02 -13.05 -2.74
N HIS A 379 21.57 -12.38 -1.72
CA HIS A 379 22.91 -11.77 -1.77
C HIS A 379 24.00 -12.53 -1.00
N THR A 380 23.67 -13.61 -0.30
CA THR A 380 24.68 -14.39 0.42
C THR A 380 24.92 -15.74 -0.23
N THR A 381 25.56 -15.78 -1.40
CA THR A 381 26.43 -16.88 -1.75
C THR A 381 27.74 -16.68 -0.97
N LYS A 382 27.90 -17.39 0.13
CA LYS A 382 29.20 -17.59 0.76
C LYS A 382 30.15 -18.23 -0.25
N THR A 383 31.06 -17.46 -0.78
CA THR A 383 32.33 -17.97 -1.28
C THR A 383 33.24 -18.17 -0.08
N ASP A 384 33.46 -19.42 0.26
CA ASP A 384 34.49 -19.83 1.22
C ASP A 384 35.84 -19.63 0.54
N GLY A 385 36.74 -18.92 1.21
CA GLY A 385 38.17 -18.94 0.98
C GLY A 385 38.79 -17.81 0.15
N SER A 386 39.46 -16.91 0.87
CA SER A 386 40.63 -16.09 0.51
C SER A 386 40.44 -14.92 -0.46
N ASP A 387 40.83 -13.79 0.07
CA ASP A 387 41.05 -12.45 -0.47
C ASP A 387 39.88 -11.50 -0.41
N GLU A 388 39.95 -10.62 0.57
CA GLU A 388 39.13 -9.44 0.78
C GLU A 388 39.26 -8.46 -0.41
N ALA A 389 38.40 -8.63 -1.40
CA ALA A 389 38.06 -7.55 -2.33
C ALA A 389 36.70 -6.98 -1.93
N GLU A 390 36.72 -5.76 -1.36
CA GLU A 390 35.48 -5.02 -1.10
C GLU A 390 34.64 -4.87 -2.39
N PRO A 391 33.31 -4.98 -2.29
CA PRO A 391 32.44 -4.87 -3.46
C PRO A 391 32.53 -3.47 -4.08
N LEU A 392 32.85 -3.41 -5.35
CA LEU A 392 32.82 -2.23 -6.18
C LEU A 392 31.36 -1.78 -6.36
N GLU A 393 31.05 -0.52 -6.03
CA GLU A 393 29.71 0.04 -6.26
C GLU A 393 29.55 0.42 -7.76
N PRO A 394 28.57 -0.13 -8.48
CA PRO A 394 28.30 0.26 -9.84
C PRO A 394 27.64 1.63 -9.89
N ARG A 395 28.18 2.52 -10.71
CA ARG A 395 27.63 3.84 -11.00
C ARG A 395 27.34 3.94 -12.48
N ILE A 396 26.06 4.25 -12.81
CA ILE A 396 25.69 4.57 -14.18
C ILE A 396 26.02 6.04 -14.42
N VAL A 397 26.90 6.31 -15.37
CA VAL A 397 27.28 7.67 -15.79
C VAL A 397 26.66 7.91 -17.16
N VAL A 398 25.88 8.99 -17.27
CA VAL A 398 25.35 9.47 -18.55
C VAL A 398 26.30 10.54 -19.07
N ASP A 399 26.85 10.33 -20.24
CA ASP A 399 27.65 11.32 -20.94
C ASP A 399 26.74 12.46 -21.45
N PRO A 400 26.94 13.69 -21.00
CA PRO A 400 26.06 14.82 -21.35
C PRO A 400 26.13 15.23 -22.83
N GLU A 401 27.20 14.90 -23.56
CA GLU A 401 27.36 15.26 -24.98
C GLU A 401 26.83 14.15 -25.90
N THR A 402 27.09 12.89 -25.57
CA THR A 402 26.72 11.76 -26.46
C THR A 402 25.42 11.10 -26.05
N ARG A 403 24.87 11.39 -24.86
CA ARG A 403 23.70 10.74 -24.24
C ARG A 403 23.82 9.21 -24.11
N GLN A 404 25.03 8.69 -24.16
CA GLN A 404 25.30 7.28 -23.90
C GLN A 404 25.50 7.05 -22.41
N THR A 405 24.92 5.96 -21.92
CA THR A 405 25.08 5.49 -20.53
C THR A 405 26.15 4.42 -20.48
N ARG A 406 27.07 4.53 -19.52
CA ARG A 406 28.02 3.46 -19.21
C ARG A 406 28.07 3.20 -17.71
N THR A 407 28.31 1.95 -17.33
CA THR A 407 28.50 1.56 -15.95
C THR A 407 29.98 1.70 -15.58
N GLU A 408 30.29 2.51 -14.59
CA GLU A 408 31.64 2.63 -14.01
C GLU A 408 31.63 2.02 -12.62
N TYR A 409 32.67 1.23 -12.30
CA TYR A 409 32.89 0.69 -10.97
C TYR A 409 33.98 1.51 -10.28
N ARG A 410 33.71 2.05 -9.10
CA ARG A 410 34.64 2.88 -8.34
C ARG A 410 35.09 2.18 -7.07
N ASP A 411 36.39 2.12 -6.87
CA ASP A 411 37.02 1.73 -5.63
C ASP A 411 36.98 2.90 -4.64
N ARG A 412 36.56 2.64 -3.40
CA ARG A 412 36.50 3.67 -2.33
C ARG A 412 37.88 4.17 -1.86
N ARG A 413 38.97 3.61 -2.32
CA ARG A 413 40.32 4.01 -1.98
C ARG A 413 40.96 4.89 -3.08
N GLY A 414 40.46 6.07 -3.30
CA GLY A 414 41.06 7.04 -4.20
C GLY A 414 41.15 8.41 -3.54
N GLY A 415 42.06 8.53 -2.59
CA GLY A 415 42.56 9.80 -2.12
C GLY A 415 43.26 10.54 -3.26
N SER A 416 42.96 11.84 -3.35
CA SER A 416 43.65 12.82 -4.18
C SER A 416 45.14 12.63 -4.26
N GLY A 417 45.71 12.66 -5.44
CA GLY A 417 47.14 12.74 -5.68
C GLY A 417 47.38 13.16 -7.12
N GLY A 418 47.80 14.45 -7.28
CA GLY A 418 48.45 14.98 -8.46
C GLY A 418 47.55 15.56 -9.53
#